data_72179274145a1b14cce96a22018611a3
#
_entry.id   72179274145a1b14cce96a22018611a3
#
_cell.length_a   1.000
_cell.length_b   1.000
_cell.length_c   1.000
_cell.angle_alpha   90.00
_cell.angle_beta   90.00
_cell.angle_gamma   90.00
#
_symmetry.space_group_name_H-M   'P 1'
#
loop_
_entity.id
_entity.type
_entity.pdbx_description
1 polymer ?
#
loop_
_entity_poly.entity_id
_entity_poly.type
_entity_poly.pdbx_seq_one_letter_code
_entity_poly.pdbx_strand_id
1 'polypeptide(L)'
;MVPGKGEFRVHFKGYVRVARSVPTTNEWNTSEVYTNLIEMRMRGTAEGIGTINVTLNSECLSTGMLKTPFEDVECEQPEKACRMAVSAVFDIPSLGVKLVNKEPILLTIDNVRAIPPAGAPGQAQIYQLLPLYNAADLDGSPAAYITALKFAMGTYLTEAELETLRNAN
;
A
#
# COMPACT_ATOMS: atom_id res chain seq x y z
N MET A 1 -5.90 15.30 -3.22
CA MET A 1 -6.63 16.57 -3.36
C MET A 1 -7.69 16.67 -2.27
N VAL A 2 -7.79 17.79 -1.59
CA VAL A 2 -8.82 18.06 -0.57
C VAL A 2 -9.72 19.17 -1.10
N PRO A 3 -11.05 18.96 -1.18
CA PRO A 3 -11.98 19.99 -1.67
C PRO A 3 -11.80 21.31 -0.91
N GLY A 4 -11.71 22.42 -1.65
CA GLY A 4 -11.50 23.75 -1.09
C GLY A 4 -10.07 24.08 -0.59
N LYS A 5 -9.16 23.07 -0.54
CA LYS A 5 -7.76 23.27 -0.13
C LYS A 5 -6.75 22.94 -1.23
N GLY A 6 -7.19 22.36 -2.35
CA GLY A 6 -6.34 22.06 -3.49
C GLY A 6 -5.63 20.69 -3.43
N GLU A 7 -4.56 20.58 -4.21
CA GLU A 7 -3.76 19.37 -4.33
C GLU A 7 -2.46 19.51 -3.53
N PHE A 8 -2.09 18.42 -2.82
CA PHE A 8 -0.90 18.36 -1.99
C PHE A 8 -0.06 17.14 -2.37
N ARG A 9 1.24 17.32 -2.41
CA ARG A 9 2.19 16.21 -2.49
C ARG A 9 2.65 15.86 -1.08
N VAL A 10 2.49 14.61 -0.69
CA VAL A 10 2.91 14.10 0.63
C VAL A 10 3.92 12.99 0.44
N HIS A 11 5.05 13.09 1.12
CA HIS A 11 6.05 12.05 1.19
C HIS A 11 5.85 11.26 2.47
N PHE A 12 5.39 10.03 2.32
CA PHE A 12 5.22 9.11 3.45
C PHE A 12 6.48 8.28 3.66
N LYS A 13 6.82 8.06 4.92
CA LYS A 13 7.84 7.10 5.37
C LYS A 13 7.23 6.21 6.44
N GLY A 14 7.68 4.97 6.50
CA GLY A 14 7.18 4.02 7.48
C GLY A 14 7.51 2.58 7.12
N TYR A 15 6.73 1.64 7.63
CA TYR A 15 6.95 0.22 7.42
C TYR A 15 5.63 -0.52 7.14
N VAL A 16 5.79 -1.71 6.58
CA VAL A 16 4.73 -2.67 6.33
C VAL A 16 5.18 -4.06 6.77
N ARG A 17 4.32 -4.79 7.48
CA ARG A 17 4.51 -6.23 7.76
C ARG A 17 3.56 -7.02 6.88
N VAL A 18 4.10 -8.06 6.27
CA VAL A 18 3.38 -8.91 5.34
C VAL A 18 3.51 -10.36 5.78
N ALA A 19 2.40 -11.02 6.01
CA ALA A 19 2.35 -12.48 6.06
C ALA A 19 2.30 -13.02 4.63
N ARG A 20 2.94 -14.14 4.38
CA ARG A 20 2.97 -14.79 3.06
C ARG A 20 2.69 -16.27 3.17
N SER A 21 2.07 -16.82 2.12
CA SER A 21 1.92 -18.26 1.97
C SER A 21 3.25 -18.93 1.59
N VAL A 22 3.28 -20.24 1.67
CA VAL A 22 4.29 -21.03 0.96
C VAL A 22 4.08 -20.80 -0.55
N PRO A 23 5.15 -20.70 -1.35
CA PRO A 23 5.04 -20.64 -2.80
C PRO A 23 4.31 -21.86 -3.37
N THR A 24 3.40 -21.63 -4.30
CA THR A 24 2.74 -22.67 -5.07
C THR A 24 3.07 -22.48 -6.54
N THR A 25 3.23 -23.58 -7.26
CA THR A 25 3.44 -23.52 -8.70
C THR A 25 2.09 -23.70 -9.40
N ASN A 26 1.77 -22.79 -10.30
CA ASN A 26 0.57 -22.90 -11.13
C ASN A 26 0.83 -23.73 -12.40
N GLU A 27 -0.20 -23.93 -13.23
CA GLU A 27 -0.15 -24.67 -14.50
C GLU A 27 0.82 -24.05 -15.54
N TRP A 28 1.17 -22.76 -15.38
CA TRP A 28 2.10 -22.03 -16.24
C TRP A 28 3.54 -22.04 -15.71
N ASN A 29 3.84 -22.93 -14.77
CA ASN A 29 5.15 -23.03 -14.13
C ASN A 29 5.61 -21.70 -13.49
N THR A 30 4.65 -20.91 -13.01
CA THR A 30 4.90 -19.66 -12.31
C THR A 30 4.75 -19.91 -10.80
N SER A 31 5.68 -19.39 -10.01
CA SER A 31 5.54 -19.40 -8.57
C SER A 31 4.60 -18.30 -8.11
N GLU A 32 3.58 -18.66 -7.36
CA GLU A 32 2.61 -17.74 -6.77
C GLU A 32 2.77 -17.74 -5.26
N VAL A 33 2.82 -16.54 -4.70
CA VAL A 33 2.85 -16.31 -3.26
C VAL A 33 1.71 -15.37 -2.89
N TYR A 34 0.76 -15.87 -2.12
CA TYR A 34 -0.29 -15.03 -1.56
C TYR A 34 0.25 -14.25 -0.37
N THR A 35 -0.16 -13.00 -0.27
CA THR A 35 0.27 -12.09 0.77
C THR A 35 -0.92 -11.49 1.50
N ASN A 36 -0.74 -11.24 2.79
CA ASN A 36 -1.69 -10.49 3.60
C ASN A 36 -0.90 -9.41 4.36
N LEU A 37 -1.29 -8.15 4.20
CA LEU A 37 -0.73 -7.07 4.97
C LEU A 37 -1.33 -7.12 6.37
N ILE A 38 -0.48 -7.33 7.37
CA ILE A 38 -0.90 -7.48 8.77
C ILE A 38 -0.64 -6.23 9.62
N GLU A 39 0.27 -5.39 9.17
CA GLU A 39 0.54 -4.10 9.79
C GLU A 39 1.08 -3.12 8.74
N MET A 40 0.63 -1.89 8.80
CA MET A 40 1.19 -0.77 8.03
C MET A 40 1.16 0.47 8.90
N ARG A 41 2.29 1.15 9.01
CA ARG A 41 2.38 2.47 9.64
C ARG A 41 3.23 3.36 8.77
N MET A 42 2.60 4.39 8.25
CA MET A 42 3.24 5.40 7.41
C MET A 42 2.92 6.77 7.98
N ARG A 43 3.88 7.68 7.89
CA ARG A 43 3.71 9.07 8.34
C ARG A 43 4.24 10.03 7.30
N GLY A 44 3.50 11.08 7.05
CA GLY A 44 3.89 12.17 6.15
C GLY A 44 3.37 13.50 6.66
N THR A 45 3.83 14.58 6.05
CA THR A 45 3.39 15.94 6.37
C THR A 45 3.03 16.68 5.10
N ALA A 46 1.90 17.36 5.11
CA ALA A 46 1.46 18.26 4.05
C ALA A 46 1.37 19.69 4.58
N GLU A 47 1.85 20.65 3.78
CA GLU A 47 1.74 22.07 4.11
C GLU A 47 0.26 22.47 4.23
N GLY A 48 -0.06 23.23 5.27
CA GLY A 48 -1.44 23.68 5.55
C GLY A 48 -2.43 22.62 6.05
N ILE A 49 -1.98 21.34 6.10
CA ILE A 49 -2.78 20.22 6.64
C ILE A 49 -2.13 19.65 7.90
N GLY A 50 -0.79 19.60 7.93
CA GLY A 50 -0.04 19.00 9.03
C GLY A 50 0.30 17.54 8.81
N THR A 51 0.44 16.80 9.90
CA THR A 51 0.79 15.37 9.87
C THR A 51 -0.39 14.52 9.40
N ILE A 52 -0.08 13.52 8.58
CA ILE A 52 -1.00 12.49 8.13
C ILE A 52 -0.38 11.14 8.50
N ASN A 53 -1.08 10.36 9.32
CA ASN A 53 -0.69 9.00 9.67
C ASN A 53 -1.54 8.03 8.84
N VAL A 54 -0.92 6.99 8.28
CA VAL A 54 -1.61 5.98 7.48
C VAL A 54 -1.40 4.62 8.11
N THR A 55 -2.49 3.91 8.36
CA THR A 55 -2.52 2.55 8.89
C THR A 55 -3.42 1.68 8.05
N LEU A 56 -3.38 0.36 8.25
CA LEU A 56 -4.38 -0.53 7.66
C LEU A 56 -5.75 -0.27 8.28
N ASN A 57 -6.79 -0.40 7.46
CA ASN A 57 -8.16 -0.49 7.95
C ASN A 57 -8.38 -1.90 8.51
N SER A 58 -8.56 -2.03 9.82
CA SER A 58 -8.76 -3.32 10.50
C SER A 58 -10.07 -4.02 10.16
N GLU A 59 -11.03 -3.29 9.61
CA GLU A 59 -12.32 -3.83 9.19
C GLU A 59 -12.29 -4.50 7.81
N CYS A 60 -11.20 -4.26 7.04
CA CYS A 60 -11.03 -4.77 5.69
C CYS A 60 -9.71 -5.49 5.54
N LEU A 61 -9.73 -6.66 4.89
CA LEU A 61 -8.50 -7.37 4.56
C LEU A 61 -7.73 -6.64 3.46
N SER A 62 -6.43 -6.52 3.65
CA SER A 62 -5.50 -6.02 2.63
C SER A 62 -4.65 -7.18 2.14
N THR A 63 -4.97 -7.69 0.97
CA THR A 63 -4.39 -8.91 0.42
C THR A 63 -3.63 -8.64 -0.87
N GLY A 64 -2.77 -9.56 -1.26
CA GLY A 64 -2.05 -9.46 -2.51
C GLY A 64 -1.58 -10.81 -3.02
N MET A 65 -1.03 -10.76 -4.21
CA MET A 65 -0.41 -11.89 -4.87
C MET A 65 0.85 -11.43 -5.56
N LEU A 66 1.87 -12.25 -5.46
CA LEU A 66 3.15 -12.07 -6.08
C LEU A 66 3.40 -13.25 -7.01
N LYS A 67 3.68 -12.95 -8.27
CA LYS A 67 4.00 -13.95 -9.30
C LYS A 67 5.43 -13.77 -9.76
N THR A 68 6.19 -14.87 -9.79
CA THR A 68 7.52 -14.91 -10.40
C THR A 68 7.64 -16.15 -11.28
N PRO A 69 8.28 -16.08 -12.44
CA PRO A 69 8.63 -17.27 -13.20
C PRO A 69 9.69 -18.06 -12.44
N PHE A 70 9.74 -19.37 -12.63
CA PHE A 70 10.92 -20.15 -12.30
C PHE A 70 12.07 -19.74 -13.24
N GLU A 71 13.30 -19.68 -12.68
CA GLU A 71 14.49 -19.19 -13.40
C GLU A 71 14.85 -20.00 -14.68
N ASP A 72 14.36 -21.24 -14.81
CA ASP A 72 14.78 -22.19 -15.84
C ASP A 72 13.75 -22.41 -16.96
N VAL A 73 12.68 -21.63 -17.06
CA VAL A 73 11.66 -21.84 -18.08
C VAL A 73 11.53 -20.61 -18.98
N GLU A 74 11.84 -20.81 -20.28
CA GLU A 74 11.46 -19.89 -21.34
C GLU A 74 9.93 -19.86 -21.48
N CYS A 75 9.28 -19.04 -20.68
CA CYS A 75 7.87 -18.80 -20.78
C CYS A 75 7.63 -17.51 -21.55
N GLU A 76 6.85 -17.55 -22.62
CA GLU A 76 6.66 -16.43 -23.55
C GLU A 76 6.09 -15.17 -22.91
N GLN A 77 5.51 -15.20 -21.71
CA GLN A 77 5.18 -14.00 -20.90
C GLN A 77 4.90 -14.33 -19.42
N PRO A 78 5.88 -14.51 -18.57
CA PRO A 78 5.60 -14.54 -17.16
C PRO A 78 5.38 -13.13 -16.66
N GLU A 79 4.18 -12.81 -16.21
CA GLU A 79 3.91 -11.57 -15.48
C GLU A 79 4.70 -11.56 -14.16
N LYS A 80 5.86 -10.91 -14.18
CA LYS A 80 6.66 -10.64 -12.98
C LYS A 80 6.05 -9.47 -12.25
N ALA A 81 4.95 -9.67 -11.56
CA ALA A 81 4.24 -8.59 -10.89
C ALA A 81 3.85 -8.94 -9.44
N CYS A 82 3.96 -7.97 -8.57
CA CYS A 82 3.31 -8.00 -7.27
C CYS A 82 2.10 -7.08 -7.34
N ARG A 83 0.93 -7.62 -7.01
CA ARG A 83 -0.32 -6.86 -6.94
C ARG A 83 -0.88 -6.96 -5.54
N MET A 84 -1.27 -5.83 -4.98
CA MET A 84 -1.86 -5.75 -3.64
C MET A 84 -3.09 -4.86 -3.66
N ALA A 85 -4.13 -5.28 -2.97
CA ALA A 85 -5.33 -4.50 -2.69
C ALA A 85 -5.26 -4.01 -1.24
N VAL A 86 -5.17 -2.72 -1.03
CA VAL A 86 -4.92 -2.12 0.28
C VAL A 86 -6.11 -1.30 0.73
N SER A 87 -6.61 -1.61 1.93
CA SER A 87 -7.59 -0.79 2.65
C SER A 87 -6.88 -0.05 3.78
N ALA A 88 -6.96 1.28 3.77
CA ALA A 88 -6.18 2.14 4.65
C ALA A 88 -7.03 3.18 5.39
N VAL A 89 -6.55 3.58 6.54
CA VAL A 89 -7.05 4.72 7.31
C VAL A 89 -6.01 5.83 7.26
N PHE A 90 -6.43 7.03 6.88
CA PHE A 90 -5.64 8.25 6.87
C PHE A 90 -6.10 9.13 8.04
N ASP A 91 -5.34 9.15 9.12
CA ASP A 91 -5.62 9.97 10.30
C ASP A 91 -4.92 11.31 10.17
N ILE A 92 -5.70 12.40 10.26
CA ILE A 92 -5.22 13.79 10.15
C ILE A 92 -5.55 14.51 11.46
N PRO A 93 -4.68 14.42 12.47
CA PRO A 93 -4.96 14.93 13.81
C PRO A 93 -5.25 16.43 13.84
N SER A 94 -4.58 17.22 13.01
CA SER A 94 -4.78 18.68 12.92
C SER A 94 -6.19 19.08 12.49
N LEU A 95 -6.89 18.19 11.78
CA LEU A 95 -8.26 18.39 11.33
C LEU A 95 -9.27 17.59 12.17
N GLY A 96 -8.81 16.73 13.06
CA GLY A 96 -9.66 15.83 13.85
C GLY A 96 -10.43 14.82 13.00
N VAL A 97 -9.92 14.44 11.83
CA VAL A 97 -10.61 13.55 10.89
C VAL A 97 -9.81 12.29 10.59
N LYS A 98 -10.53 11.20 10.40
CA LYS A 98 -10.02 9.95 9.84
C LYS A 98 -10.72 9.69 8.52
N LEU A 99 -9.94 9.45 7.48
CA LEU A 99 -10.45 9.16 6.14
C LEU A 99 -10.13 7.71 5.78
N VAL A 100 -11.03 7.07 5.05
CA VAL A 100 -10.88 5.69 4.58
C VAL A 100 -11.22 5.59 3.10
N ASN A 101 -10.59 4.64 2.42
CA ASN A 101 -11.00 4.24 1.08
C ASN A 101 -12.06 3.13 1.19
N LYS A 102 -13.19 3.27 0.48
CA LYS A 102 -14.21 2.22 0.38
C LYS A 102 -13.77 1.13 -0.60
N GLU A 103 -13.20 1.54 -1.73
CA GLU A 103 -12.60 0.62 -2.70
C GLU A 103 -11.12 0.43 -2.39
N PRO A 104 -10.58 -0.79 -2.50
CA PRO A 104 -9.17 -1.04 -2.25
C PRO A 104 -8.25 -0.22 -3.17
N ILE A 105 -7.17 0.29 -2.63
CA ILE A 105 -6.08 0.88 -3.41
C ILE A 105 -5.32 -0.27 -4.08
N LEU A 106 -5.38 -0.36 -5.40
CA LEU A 106 -4.66 -1.38 -6.14
C LEU A 106 -3.22 -0.92 -6.38
N LEU A 107 -2.29 -1.59 -5.72
CA LEU A 107 -0.86 -1.36 -5.86
C LEU A 107 -0.25 -2.40 -6.78
N THR A 108 0.64 -1.97 -7.66
CA THR A 108 1.42 -2.86 -8.54
C THR A 108 2.90 -2.56 -8.43
N ILE A 109 3.69 -3.62 -8.46
CA ILE A 109 5.13 -3.57 -8.64
C ILE A 109 5.43 -4.49 -9.82
N ASP A 110 5.91 -3.92 -10.90
CA ASP A 110 6.27 -4.68 -12.10
C ASP A 110 7.73 -5.14 -12.03
N ASN A 111 8.08 -6.14 -12.84
CA ASN A 111 9.45 -6.67 -12.95
C ASN A 111 10.05 -7.13 -11.62
N VAL A 112 9.27 -7.81 -10.80
CA VAL A 112 9.72 -8.37 -9.53
C VAL A 112 10.80 -9.41 -9.77
N ARG A 113 11.98 -9.22 -9.19
CA ARG A 113 13.16 -10.12 -9.31
C ARG A 113 13.39 -10.99 -8.09
N ALA A 114 12.78 -10.64 -6.98
CA ALA A 114 12.94 -11.35 -5.71
C ALA A 114 11.67 -11.22 -4.87
N ILE A 115 11.49 -12.12 -3.93
CA ILE A 115 10.41 -12.11 -2.95
C ILE A 115 10.99 -11.95 -1.55
N PRO A 116 10.64 -10.85 -0.85
CA PRO A 116 9.86 -9.70 -1.26
C PRO A 116 10.64 -8.78 -2.22
N PRO A 117 9.93 -7.92 -2.95
CA PRO A 117 10.50 -7.08 -4.00
C PRO A 117 11.22 -5.84 -3.42
N ALA A 118 12.20 -6.04 -2.54
CA ALA A 118 12.95 -4.96 -1.91
C ALA A 118 13.63 -4.07 -2.96
N GLY A 119 13.53 -2.76 -2.77
CA GLY A 119 14.11 -1.76 -3.67
C GLY A 119 13.33 -1.53 -4.98
N ALA A 120 12.30 -2.33 -5.26
CA ALA A 120 11.52 -2.16 -6.48
C ALA A 120 10.56 -0.97 -6.38
N PRO A 121 10.50 -0.11 -7.43
CA PRO A 121 9.49 0.94 -7.49
C PRO A 121 8.11 0.33 -7.79
N GLY A 122 7.08 0.92 -7.22
CA GLY A 122 5.70 0.54 -7.47
C GLY A 122 4.80 1.75 -7.57
N GLN A 123 3.59 1.52 -8.05
CA GLN A 123 2.57 2.56 -8.19
C GLN A 123 1.18 2.02 -7.91
N ALA A 124 0.26 2.90 -7.55
CA ALA A 124 -1.15 2.56 -7.54
C ALA A 124 -1.73 2.69 -8.95
N GLN A 125 -2.58 1.75 -9.31
CA GLN A 125 -3.41 1.86 -10.51
C GLN A 125 -4.61 2.76 -10.19
N ILE A 126 -4.44 4.05 -10.39
CA ILE A 126 -5.50 5.04 -10.19
C ILE A 126 -5.95 5.51 -11.57
N TYR A 127 -7.02 4.93 -12.09
CA TYR A 127 -7.63 5.30 -13.38
C TYR A 127 -8.52 6.53 -13.28
N GLN A 128 -9.04 6.78 -12.08
CA GLN A 128 -9.86 7.93 -11.71
C GLN A 128 -9.41 8.39 -10.32
N LEU A 129 -9.92 9.55 -9.88
CA LEU A 129 -9.68 10.01 -8.52
C LEU A 129 -10.18 8.96 -7.53
N LEU A 130 -9.30 8.46 -6.67
CA LEU A 130 -9.69 7.52 -5.61
C LEU A 130 -10.31 8.30 -4.44
N PRO A 131 -11.61 8.15 -4.16
CA PRO A 131 -12.27 8.90 -3.11
C PRO A 131 -11.89 8.37 -1.72
N LEU A 132 -11.71 9.29 -0.79
CA LEU A 132 -11.57 9.04 0.63
C LEU A 132 -12.76 9.63 1.36
N TYR A 133 -13.36 8.84 2.23
CA TYR A 133 -14.56 9.17 2.98
C TYR A 133 -14.23 9.40 4.45
N ASN A 134 -14.98 10.23 5.12
CA ASN A 134 -14.89 10.34 6.57
C ASN A 134 -15.31 9.00 7.20
N ALA A 135 -14.46 8.43 8.06
CA ALA A 135 -14.75 7.17 8.73
C ALA A 135 -16.01 7.24 9.63
N ALA A 136 -16.37 8.44 10.11
CA ALA A 136 -17.59 8.66 10.88
C ALA A 136 -18.86 8.83 10.02
N ASP A 137 -18.70 9.02 8.69
CA ASP A 137 -19.81 9.23 7.75
C ASP A 137 -19.44 8.65 6.38
N LEU A 138 -19.58 7.36 6.26
CA LEU A 138 -19.22 6.64 5.04
C LEU A 138 -20.21 6.90 3.88
N ASP A 139 -21.46 7.26 4.19
CA ASP A 139 -22.47 7.50 3.18
C ASP A 139 -22.48 8.95 2.66
N GLY A 140 -21.68 9.80 3.29
CA GLY A 140 -21.48 11.17 2.88
C GLY A 140 -20.67 11.32 1.58
N SER A 141 -20.51 12.56 1.15
CA SER A 141 -19.63 12.88 0.02
C SER A 141 -18.16 12.64 0.35
N PRO A 142 -17.33 12.31 -0.65
CA PRO A 142 -15.89 12.17 -0.44
C PRO A 142 -15.26 13.43 0.17
N ALA A 143 -14.53 13.26 1.24
CA ALA A 143 -13.84 14.35 1.94
C ALA A 143 -12.48 14.69 1.32
N ALA A 144 -11.89 13.75 0.59
CA ALA A 144 -10.63 13.93 -0.14
C ALA A 144 -10.52 12.93 -1.28
N TYR A 145 -9.47 13.10 -2.12
CA TYR A 145 -9.16 12.18 -3.21
C TYR A 145 -7.66 11.94 -3.28
N ILE A 146 -7.28 10.69 -3.59
CA ILE A 146 -5.92 10.37 -4.02
C ILE A 146 -5.88 10.49 -5.54
N THR A 147 -4.99 11.34 -6.05
CA THR A 147 -4.83 11.61 -7.50
C THR A 147 -3.74 10.74 -8.11
N ALA A 148 -2.70 10.45 -7.35
CA ALA A 148 -1.61 9.56 -7.73
C ALA A 148 -0.92 9.01 -6.49
N LEU A 149 -0.37 7.82 -6.58
CA LEU A 149 0.44 7.22 -5.54
C LEU A 149 1.59 6.45 -6.18
N LYS A 150 2.82 6.83 -5.82
CA LYS A 150 4.04 6.10 -6.16
C LYS A 150 4.75 5.72 -4.88
N PHE A 151 5.38 4.57 -4.86
CA PHE A 151 6.11 4.09 -3.70
C PHE A 151 7.38 3.36 -4.13
N ALA A 152 8.27 3.16 -3.18
CA ALA A 152 9.40 2.26 -3.34
C ALA A 152 9.44 1.35 -2.10
N MET A 153 9.61 0.07 -2.34
CA MET A 153 9.86 -0.88 -1.26
C MET A 153 11.28 -0.67 -0.75
N GLY A 154 11.41 -0.46 0.56
CA GLY A 154 12.69 -0.33 1.22
C GLY A 154 13.40 -1.68 1.40
N THR A 155 14.40 -1.69 2.26
CA THR A 155 15.08 -2.90 2.73
C THR A 155 14.26 -3.61 3.81
N TYR A 156 14.62 -4.87 4.08
CA TYR A 156 14.10 -5.58 5.24
C TYR A 156 14.52 -4.89 6.53
N LEU A 157 13.59 -4.85 7.46
CA LEU A 157 13.84 -4.41 8.82
C LEU A 157 14.02 -5.64 9.71
N THR A 158 15.02 -5.60 10.58
CA THR A 158 15.12 -6.52 11.70
C THR A 158 14.04 -6.23 12.72
N GLU A 159 13.70 -7.18 13.60
CA GLU A 159 12.73 -6.94 14.68
C GLU A 159 13.14 -5.77 15.59
N ALA A 160 14.42 -5.57 15.83
CA ALA A 160 14.94 -4.45 16.63
C ALA A 160 14.70 -3.09 15.96
N GLU A 161 14.92 -2.98 14.64
CA GLU A 161 14.63 -1.78 13.87
C GLU A 161 13.13 -1.51 13.80
N LEU A 162 12.31 -2.56 13.64
CA LEU A 162 10.86 -2.46 13.63
C LEU A 162 10.34 -1.94 14.99
N GLU A 163 10.85 -2.46 16.09
CA GLU A 163 10.47 -2.00 17.44
C GLU A 163 10.88 -0.54 17.68
N THR A 164 12.04 -0.14 17.17
CA THR A 164 12.48 1.26 17.22
C THR A 164 11.50 2.17 16.47
N LEU A 165 11.06 1.76 15.28
CA LEU A 165 10.08 2.52 14.49
C LEU A 165 8.70 2.56 15.13
N ARG A 166 8.27 1.49 15.81
CA ARG A 166 7.01 1.46 16.56
C ARG A 166 7.00 2.46 17.69
N ASN A 167 8.11 2.60 18.40
CA ASN A 167 8.25 3.47 19.57
C ASN A 167 8.48 4.94 19.18
N ALA A 168 8.93 5.22 17.96
CA ALA A 168 9.17 6.57 17.45
C ALA A 168 7.92 7.25 16.86
N ASN A 169 6.80 6.54 16.73
CA ASN A 169 5.50 7.00 16.22
C ASN A 169 4.44 6.96 17.31
#